data_737672dc6d652281caaf2cdc2d479f30
#
_entry.id   737672dc6d652281caaf2cdc2d479f30
#
_cell.length_a   1.000
_cell.length_b   1.000
_cell.length_c   1.000
_cell.angle_alpha   90.00
_cell.angle_beta   90.00
_cell.angle_gamma   90.00
#
_symmetry.space_group_name_H-M   'P 1'
#
loop_
_entity.id
_entity.type
_entity.pdbx_description
1 polymer ?
#
loop_
_entity_poly.entity_id
_entity_poly.type
_entity_poly.pdbx_seq_one_letter_code
_entity_poly.pdbx_strand_id
1 'polypeptide(L)'
;MLKAVFFDWGLTFVNGFKKERNKEIKRILKPFGIGWKEFNLVYLRPFYILRSAGEIKSDKDFEIAIQKATKKKIPVRKIIGVAIKSQIIPRSHINLVQKLRKDYKVGILSNNVENWVKKVMKNYKIESLFDAVIISSKVKARKPDAIIYYQALKKLRVKPEEAVFVADEVSEDLVAASGLGMKTIWLKTKEKSWWKERNDKVLKIYQPDAVIKNLKEIIPIIKKL
;
A
#
# COMPACT_ATOMS: atom_id res chain seq x y z
N MET A 1 6.98 -6.36 24.64
CA MET A 1 8.14 -5.87 23.84
C MET A 1 7.87 -6.15 22.37
N LEU A 2 8.07 -5.18 21.49
CA LEU A 2 7.86 -5.33 20.06
C LEU A 2 8.84 -6.32 19.44
N LYS A 3 8.35 -7.14 18.51
CA LYS A 3 9.11 -8.15 17.76
C LYS A 3 8.98 -7.99 16.24
N ALA A 4 7.95 -7.26 15.78
CA ALA A 4 7.69 -7.10 14.35
C ALA A 4 7.27 -5.68 14.00
N VAL A 5 7.70 -5.24 12.81
CA VAL A 5 7.31 -3.98 12.19
C VAL A 5 6.69 -4.28 10.83
N PHE A 6 5.43 -3.89 10.65
CA PHE A 6 4.75 -3.94 9.36
C PHE A 6 4.65 -2.55 8.75
N PHE A 7 4.85 -2.46 7.45
CA PHE A 7 4.63 -1.25 6.67
C PHE A 7 3.49 -1.45 5.68
N ASP A 8 2.63 -0.45 5.52
CA ASP A 8 1.86 -0.34 4.28
C ASP A 8 2.80 -0.06 3.09
N TRP A 9 2.31 -0.34 1.89
CA TRP A 9 3.09 -0.20 0.67
C TRP A 9 2.99 1.19 0.07
N GLY A 10 1.76 1.62 -0.25
CA GLY A 10 1.52 2.86 -0.99
C GLY A 10 1.69 4.12 -0.14
N LEU A 11 2.43 5.13 -0.61
CA LEU A 11 2.72 6.38 0.12
C LEU A 11 3.36 6.20 1.50
N THR A 12 3.57 4.95 1.92
CA THR A 12 4.29 4.59 3.15
C THR A 12 5.68 4.08 2.81
N PHE A 13 5.82 2.81 2.40
CA PHE A 13 7.13 2.28 1.99
C PHE A 13 7.54 2.77 0.60
N VAL A 14 6.61 2.80 -0.34
CA VAL A 14 6.75 3.49 -1.63
C VAL A 14 6.43 4.97 -1.45
N ASN A 15 7.40 5.84 -1.68
CA ASN A 15 7.27 7.29 -1.46
C ASN A 15 6.61 8.03 -2.65
N GLY A 16 5.71 7.36 -3.35
CA GLY A 16 4.99 7.96 -4.47
C GLY A 16 5.48 7.52 -5.85
N PHE A 17 5.30 8.39 -6.85
CA PHE A 17 5.55 8.08 -8.26
C PHE A 17 6.39 9.16 -8.93
N LYS A 18 7.15 8.76 -9.96
CA LYS A 18 7.85 9.69 -10.85
C LYS A 18 6.87 10.69 -11.47
N LYS A 19 7.28 11.95 -11.59
CA LYS A 19 6.44 13.05 -12.14
C LYS A 19 5.90 12.75 -13.54
N GLU A 20 6.67 12.03 -14.33
CA GLU A 20 6.36 11.66 -15.72
C GLU A 20 5.19 10.68 -15.86
N ARG A 21 4.87 9.92 -14.80
CA ARG A 21 3.78 8.93 -14.81
C ARG A 21 2.47 9.49 -15.35
N ASN A 22 2.01 10.59 -14.81
CA ASN A 22 0.72 11.16 -15.18
C ASN A 22 0.75 11.71 -16.63
N LYS A 23 1.89 12.26 -17.07
CA LYS A 23 2.08 12.72 -18.46
C LYS A 23 1.98 11.55 -19.44
N GLU A 24 2.64 10.44 -19.10
CA GLU A 24 2.63 9.25 -19.96
C GLU A 24 1.24 8.58 -20.00
N ILE A 25 0.56 8.46 -18.85
CA ILE A 25 -0.80 7.92 -18.81
C ILE A 25 -1.77 8.81 -19.60
N LYS A 26 -1.69 10.13 -19.46
CA LYS A 26 -2.50 11.07 -20.26
C LYS A 26 -2.27 10.89 -21.75
N ARG A 27 -1.02 10.68 -22.19
CA ARG A 27 -0.69 10.40 -23.58
C ARG A 27 -1.33 9.11 -24.09
N ILE A 28 -1.35 8.05 -23.25
CA ILE A 28 -2.01 6.78 -23.61
C ILE A 28 -3.53 6.97 -23.73
N LEU A 29 -4.15 7.78 -22.89
CA LEU A 29 -5.60 7.99 -22.87
C LEU A 29 -6.10 8.97 -23.92
N LYS A 30 -5.25 9.87 -24.41
CA LYS A 30 -5.63 10.93 -25.37
C LYS A 30 -6.37 10.41 -26.62
N PRO A 31 -5.94 9.33 -27.31
CA PRO A 31 -6.64 8.80 -28.48
C PRO A 31 -8.06 8.31 -28.20
N PHE A 32 -8.38 8.05 -26.93
CA PHE A 32 -9.69 7.54 -26.51
C PHE A 32 -10.63 8.65 -26.01
N GLY A 33 -10.16 9.92 -25.99
CA GLY A 33 -10.96 11.05 -25.54
C GLY A 33 -11.36 10.99 -24.05
N ILE A 34 -10.57 10.31 -23.20
CA ILE A 34 -10.82 10.18 -21.76
C ILE A 34 -9.75 10.93 -20.97
N GLY A 35 -10.18 11.83 -20.09
CA GLY A 35 -9.30 12.54 -19.17
C GLY A 35 -8.74 11.62 -18.07
N TRP A 36 -7.52 11.89 -17.58
CA TRP A 36 -6.92 11.11 -16.51
C TRP A 36 -7.77 11.07 -15.23
N LYS A 37 -8.36 12.22 -14.84
CA LYS A 37 -9.19 12.32 -13.61
C LYS A 37 -10.42 11.43 -13.73
N GLU A 38 -11.12 11.52 -14.85
CA GLU A 38 -12.28 10.67 -15.15
C GLU A 38 -11.89 9.20 -15.17
N PHE A 39 -10.87 8.84 -15.98
CA PHE A 39 -10.40 7.46 -16.08
C PHE A 39 -10.06 6.87 -14.70
N ASN A 40 -9.35 7.62 -13.88
CA ASN A 40 -8.91 7.16 -12.56
C ASN A 40 -10.09 6.96 -11.60
N LEU A 41 -11.00 7.93 -11.50
CA LEU A 41 -12.07 7.92 -10.50
C LEU A 41 -13.24 7.02 -10.90
N VAL A 42 -13.63 7.04 -12.18
CA VAL A 42 -14.84 6.35 -12.65
C VAL A 42 -14.55 4.91 -13.07
N TYR A 43 -13.38 4.66 -13.67
CA TYR A 43 -13.07 3.36 -14.24
C TYR A 43 -11.95 2.63 -13.48
N LEU A 44 -10.77 3.22 -13.36
CA LEU A 44 -9.63 2.50 -12.82
C LEU A 44 -9.83 2.10 -11.35
N ARG A 45 -10.25 3.02 -10.50
CA ARG A 45 -10.34 2.82 -9.05
C ARG A 45 -11.38 1.76 -8.63
N PRO A 46 -12.64 1.76 -9.12
CA PRO A 46 -13.60 0.72 -8.77
C PRO A 46 -13.10 -0.69 -9.14
N PHE A 47 -12.61 -0.85 -10.36
CA PHE A 47 -12.08 -2.15 -10.80
C PHE A 47 -10.76 -2.52 -10.10
N TYR A 48 -9.94 -1.55 -9.69
CA TYR A 48 -8.77 -1.81 -8.86
C TYR A 48 -9.14 -2.37 -7.48
N ILE A 49 -10.22 -1.90 -6.88
CA ILE A 49 -10.73 -2.46 -5.62
C ILE A 49 -11.03 -3.95 -5.81
N LEU A 50 -11.80 -4.32 -6.82
CA LEU A 50 -12.12 -5.71 -7.16
C LEU A 50 -10.86 -6.53 -7.48
N ARG A 51 -9.93 -5.97 -8.25
CA ARG A 51 -8.66 -6.62 -8.60
C ARG A 51 -7.78 -6.88 -7.37
N SER A 52 -7.72 -5.93 -6.46
CA SER A 52 -6.94 -6.03 -5.22
C SER A 52 -7.66 -6.83 -4.13
N ALA A 53 -8.96 -7.06 -4.23
CA ALA A 53 -9.70 -8.04 -3.44
C ALA A 53 -9.51 -9.48 -3.95
N GLY A 54 -8.95 -9.66 -5.14
CA GLY A 54 -8.78 -10.96 -5.78
C GLY A 54 -10.02 -11.47 -6.52
N GLU A 55 -11.05 -10.62 -6.69
CA GLU A 55 -12.26 -10.94 -7.46
C GLU A 55 -11.95 -10.96 -8.97
N ILE A 56 -11.23 -9.97 -9.48
CA ILE A 56 -10.68 -10.00 -10.83
C ILE A 56 -9.34 -10.75 -10.80
N LYS A 57 -9.21 -11.86 -11.52
CA LYS A 57 -8.10 -12.81 -11.37
C LYS A 57 -6.81 -12.37 -12.06
N SER A 58 -6.89 -11.75 -13.24
CA SER A 58 -5.72 -11.41 -14.03
C SER A 58 -5.70 -9.96 -14.51
N ASP A 59 -4.54 -9.48 -14.95
CA ASP A 59 -4.41 -8.16 -15.55
C ASP A 59 -5.13 -8.09 -16.91
N LYS A 60 -5.32 -9.25 -17.58
CA LYS A 60 -6.13 -9.36 -18.80
C LYS A 60 -7.62 -9.17 -18.48
N ASP A 61 -8.14 -9.83 -17.45
CA ASP A 61 -9.55 -9.70 -17.05
C ASP A 61 -9.83 -8.28 -16.55
N PHE A 62 -8.88 -7.68 -15.85
CA PHE A 62 -8.95 -6.29 -15.42
C PHE A 62 -9.02 -5.32 -16.59
N GLU A 63 -8.20 -5.52 -17.63
CA GLU A 63 -8.26 -4.74 -18.86
C GLU A 63 -9.60 -4.92 -19.58
N ILE A 64 -10.08 -6.16 -19.73
CA ILE A 64 -11.38 -6.46 -20.36
C ILE A 64 -12.52 -5.78 -19.61
N ALA A 65 -12.54 -5.82 -18.29
CA ALA A 65 -13.56 -5.19 -17.47
C ALA A 65 -13.61 -3.67 -17.70
N ILE A 66 -12.46 -3.00 -17.71
CA ILE A 66 -12.37 -1.56 -17.97
C ILE A 66 -12.75 -1.23 -19.42
N GLN A 67 -12.35 -2.05 -20.41
CA GLN A 67 -12.70 -1.86 -21.80
C GLN A 67 -14.22 -1.98 -22.03
N LYS A 68 -14.88 -2.94 -21.37
CA LYS A 68 -16.35 -3.06 -21.38
C LYS A 68 -17.03 -1.83 -20.78
N ALA A 69 -16.58 -1.37 -19.62
CA ALA A 69 -17.16 -0.22 -18.93
C ALA A 69 -16.97 1.09 -19.72
N THR A 70 -15.82 1.27 -20.35
CA THR A 70 -15.53 2.46 -21.16
C THR A 70 -16.07 2.38 -22.59
N LYS A 71 -16.46 1.19 -23.06
CA LYS A 71 -16.75 0.88 -24.48
C LYS A 71 -15.60 1.24 -25.42
N LYS A 72 -14.35 1.24 -24.92
CA LYS A 72 -13.14 1.64 -25.65
C LYS A 72 -12.01 0.63 -25.44
N LYS A 73 -11.22 0.34 -26.47
CA LYS A 73 -10.07 -0.60 -26.40
C LYS A 73 -8.84 0.03 -25.75
N ILE A 74 -9.00 0.58 -24.55
CA ILE A 74 -7.90 1.21 -23.79
C ILE A 74 -6.86 0.15 -23.41
N PRO A 75 -5.55 0.36 -23.65
CA PRO A 75 -4.50 -0.57 -23.31
C PRO A 75 -4.14 -0.48 -21.80
N VAL A 76 -5.03 -0.99 -20.95
CA VAL A 76 -4.92 -0.84 -19.48
C VAL A 76 -3.66 -1.49 -18.93
N ARG A 77 -3.24 -2.64 -19.49
CA ARG A 77 -1.97 -3.29 -19.10
C ARG A 77 -0.74 -2.41 -19.34
N LYS A 78 -0.77 -1.56 -20.40
CA LYS A 78 0.29 -0.56 -20.62
C LYS A 78 0.28 0.50 -19.51
N ILE A 79 -0.90 0.97 -19.10
CA ILE A 79 -1.06 1.92 -17.98
C ILE A 79 -0.54 1.32 -16.69
N ILE A 80 -0.87 0.04 -16.39
CA ILE A 80 -0.33 -0.70 -15.24
C ILE A 80 1.20 -0.75 -15.30
N GLY A 81 1.77 -1.06 -16.46
CA GLY A 81 3.22 -1.09 -16.66
C GLY A 81 3.88 0.26 -16.34
N VAL A 82 3.27 1.37 -16.77
CA VAL A 82 3.73 2.74 -16.45
C VAL A 82 3.65 2.97 -14.94
N ALA A 83 2.55 2.60 -14.30
CA ALA A 83 2.38 2.78 -12.86
C ALA A 83 3.42 1.98 -12.05
N ILE A 84 3.69 0.73 -12.41
CA ILE A 84 4.70 -0.12 -11.76
C ILE A 84 6.10 0.49 -11.92
N LYS A 85 6.50 0.87 -13.14
CA LYS A 85 7.84 1.42 -13.42
C LYS A 85 8.09 2.79 -12.80
N SER A 86 7.03 3.51 -12.47
CA SER A 86 7.12 4.86 -11.93
C SER A 86 7.14 4.93 -10.40
N GLN A 87 6.93 3.82 -9.69
CA GLN A 87 7.02 3.80 -8.22
C GLN A 87 8.44 4.14 -7.75
N ILE A 88 8.52 4.93 -6.67
CA ILE A 88 9.78 5.38 -6.09
C ILE A 88 9.94 4.77 -4.70
N ILE A 89 11.00 3.98 -4.51
CA ILE A 89 11.44 3.51 -3.19
C ILE A 89 12.77 4.20 -2.88
N PRO A 90 12.80 5.14 -1.92
CA PRO A 90 14.02 5.82 -1.54
C PRO A 90 15.06 4.84 -0.98
N ARG A 91 16.33 5.04 -1.27
CA ARG A 91 17.41 4.26 -0.68
C ARG A 91 17.40 4.27 0.84
N SER A 92 16.97 5.40 1.44
CA SER A 92 16.80 5.53 2.89
C SER A 92 15.78 4.55 3.48
N HIS A 93 14.70 4.21 2.75
CA HIS A 93 13.71 3.23 3.20
C HIS A 93 14.29 1.80 3.16
N ILE A 94 15.08 1.48 2.13
CA ILE A 94 15.79 0.21 2.02
C ILE A 94 16.77 0.06 3.18
N ASN A 95 17.59 1.08 3.43
CA ASN A 95 18.56 1.10 4.52
C ASN A 95 17.87 1.02 5.90
N LEU A 96 16.69 1.63 6.05
CA LEU A 96 15.89 1.53 7.28
C LEU A 96 15.50 0.08 7.55
N VAL A 97 14.93 -0.62 6.56
CA VAL A 97 14.54 -2.03 6.70
C VAL A 97 15.75 -2.89 7.07
N GLN A 98 16.90 -2.69 6.43
CA GLN A 98 18.13 -3.41 6.78
C GLN A 98 18.56 -3.19 8.24
N LYS A 99 18.38 -1.97 8.78
CA LYS A 99 18.65 -1.67 10.19
C LYS A 99 17.64 -2.33 11.11
N LEU A 100 16.34 -2.23 10.79
CA LEU A 100 15.27 -2.82 11.60
C LEU A 100 15.38 -4.34 11.71
N ARG A 101 15.79 -5.02 10.64
CA ARG A 101 15.97 -6.48 10.62
C ARG A 101 17.04 -7.03 11.56
N LYS A 102 17.84 -6.17 12.17
CA LYS A 102 18.78 -6.61 13.22
C LYS A 102 18.06 -7.01 14.51
N ASP A 103 16.94 -6.34 14.80
CA ASP A 103 16.23 -6.46 16.07
C ASP A 103 14.77 -6.92 15.91
N TYR A 104 14.17 -6.75 14.72
CA TYR A 104 12.77 -6.98 14.44
C TYR A 104 12.55 -7.80 13.16
N LYS A 105 11.48 -8.57 13.12
CA LYS A 105 10.93 -9.10 11.87
C LYS A 105 10.26 -7.96 11.12
N VAL A 106 10.44 -7.90 9.80
CA VAL A 106 9.86 -6.81 8.99
C VAL A 106 8.95 -7.36 7.91
N GLY A 107 7.74 -6.81 7.83
CA GLY A 107 6.74 -7.23 6.84
C GLY A 107 6.11 -6.07 6.07
N ILE A 108 5.54 -6.41 4.92
CA ILE A 108 4.61 -5.56 4.16
C ILE A 108 3.19 -6.09 4.34
N LEU A 109 2.24 -5.17 4.56
CA LEU A 109 0.81 -5.45 4.66
C LEU A 109 0.04 -4.43 3.82
N SER A 110 -0.51 -4.83 2.67
CA SER A 110 -1.04 -3.86 1.70
C SER A 110 -2.28 -4.30 0.95
N ASN A 111 -3.20 -3.34 0.74
CA ASN A 111 -4.32 -3.45 -0.19
C ASN A 111 -3.82 -3.22 -1.62
N ASN A 112 -3.30 -4.27 -2.25
CA ASN A 112 -2.68 -4.16 -3.58
C ASN A 112 -2.85 -5.45 -4.39
N VAL A 113 -2.26 -5.48 -5.56
CA VAL A 113 -2.19 -6.64 -6.46
C VAL A 113 -0.81 -7.29 -6.34
N GLU A 114 -0.78 -8.57 -5.96
CA GLU A 114 0.46 -9.28 -5.62
C GLU A 114 1.53 -9.20 -6.72
N ASN A 115 1.15 -9.50 -7.95
CA ASN A 115 2.11 -9.48 -9.07
C ASN A 115 2.65 -8.07 -9.38
N TRP A 116 1.90 -7.00 -9.06
CA TRP A 116 2.38 -5.63 -9.24
C TRP A 116 3.42 -5.26 -8.18
N VAL A 117 3.15 -5.58 -6.91
CA VAL A 117 4.10 -5.36 -5.82
C VAL A 117 5.38 -6.17 -6.06
N LYS A 118 5.27 -7.45 -6.41
CA LYS A 118 6.44 -8.30 -6.73
C LYS A 118 7.29 -7.73 -7.87
N LYS A 119 6.67 -7.21 -8.94
CA LYS A 119 7.43 -6.57 -10.03
C LYS A 119 8.21 -5.35 -9.54
N VAL A 120 7.63 -4.52 -8.65
CA VAL A 120 8.35 -3.39 -8.06
C VAL A 120 9.48 -3.87 -7.17
N MET A 121 9.22 -4.81 -6.27
CA MET A 121 10.25 -5.39 -5.39
C MET A 121 11.44 -5.95 -6.19
N LYS A 122 11.16 -6.69 -7.27
CA LYS A 122 12.18 -7.22 -8.18
C LYS A 122 13.00 -6.11 -8.82
N ASN A 123 12.34 -5.03 -9.31
CA ASN A 123 13.04 -3.90 -9.92
C ASN A 123 14.02 -3.21 -8.96
N TYR A 124 13.72 -3.21 -7.66
CA TYR A 124 14.56 -2.64 -6.61
C TYR A 124 15.46 -3.66 -5.92
N LYS A 125 15.35 -4.97 -6.26
CA LYS A 125 16.10 -6.09 -5.65
C LYS A 125 15.92 -6.15 -4.13
N ILE A 126 14.67 -6.00 -3.65
CA ILE A 126 14.35 -5.92 -2.21
C ILE A 126 13.45 -7.05 -1.71
N GLU A 127 13.20 -8.07 -2.52
CA GLU A 127 12.31 -9.19 -2.15
C GLU A 127 12.77 -9.91 -0.87
N SER A 128 14.09 -10.10 -0.72
CA SER A 128 14.70 -10.76 0.44
C SER A 128 14.77 -9.90 1.71
N LEU A 129 14.39 -8.63 1.64
CA LEU A 129 14.42 -7.73 2.79
C LEU A 129 13.24 -7.90 3.74
N PHE A 130 12.18 -8.58 3.31
CA PHE A 130 10.97 -8.73 4.10
C PHE A 130 10.76 -10.18 4.51
N ASP A 131 10.49 -10.38 5.80
CA ASP A 131 10.19 -11.70 6.37
C ASP A 131 8.76 -12.13 6.03
N ALA A 132 7.88 -11.17 5.72
CA ALA A 132 6.51 -11.40 5.21
C ALA A 132 6.09 -10.31 4.23
N VAL A 133 5.39 -10.72 3.16
CA VAL A 133 4.72 -9.81 2.20
C VAL A 133 3.29 -10.30 2.05
N ILE A 134 2.37 -9.58 2.72
CA ILE A 134 0.94 -9.91 2.76
C ILE A 134 0.20 -8.91 1.90
N ILE A 135 -0.38 -9.41 0.81
CA ILE A 135 -1.07 -8.58 -0.18
C ILE A 135 -2.51 -9.07 -0.33
N SER A 136 -3.45 -8.15 -0.27
CA SER A 136 -4.89 -8.42 -0.25
C SER A 136 -5.37 -9.32 -1.40
N SER A 137 -4.90 -9.11 -2.63
CA SER A 137 -5.29 -9.95 -3.78
C SER A 137 -4.87 -11.41 -3.64
N LYS A 138 -3.84 -11.72 -2.85
CA LYS A 138 -3.37 -13.08 -2.57
C LYS A 138 -4.20 -13.73 -1.48
N VAL A 139 -4.44 -13.00 -0.38
CA VAL A 139 -5.15 -13.54 0.78
C VAL A 139 -6.67 -13.42 0.65
N LYS A 140 -7.16 -12.71 -0.39
CA LYS A 140 -8.59 -12.44 -0.66
C LYS A 140 -9.31 -11.75 0.51
N ALA A 141 -8.58 -10.93 1.24
CA ALA A 141 -9.08 -10.07 2.30
C ALA A 141 -8.36 -8.72 2.22
N ARG A 142 -9.08 -7.63 2.45
CA ARG A 142 -8.54 -6.25 2.37
C ARG A 142 -8.62 -5.58 3.72
N LYS A 143 -7.65 -4.75 4.05
CA LYS A 143 -7.81 -3.78 5.15
C LYS A 143 -9.08 -2.96 4.91
N PRO A 144 -9.93 -2.73 5.91
CA PRO A 144 -9.73 -2.97 7.34
C PRO A 144 -10.18 -4.35 7.85
N ASP A 145 -10.45 -5.35 7.01
CA ASP A 145 -10.82 -6.69 7.46
C ASP A 145 -9.72 -7.30 8.35
N ALA A 146 -10.11 -7.82 9.52
CA ALA A 146 -9.19 -8.42 10.49
C ALA A 146 -8.40 -9.61 9.93
N ILE A 147 -8.95 -10.34 8.94
CA ILE A 147 -8.32 -11.52 8.34
C ILE A 147 -6.93 -11.19 7.78
N ILE A 148 -6.77 -10.06 7.09
CA ILE A 148 -5.48 -9.72 6.47
C ILE A 148 -4.40 -9.43 7.52
N TYR A 149 -4.77 -8.83 8.66
CA TYR A 149 -3.85 -8.58 9.78
C TYR A 149 -3.46 -9.88 10.48
N TYR A 150 -4.42 -10.77 10.77
CA TYR A 150 -4.14 -12.08 11.34
C TYR A 150 -3.23 -12.93 10.45
N GLN A 151 -3.40 -12.88 9.12
CA GLN A 151 -2.50 -13.54 8.19
C GLN A 151 -1.06 -12.98 8.28
N ALA A 152 -0.92 -11.66 8.46
CA ALA A 152 0.38 -11.02 8.64
C ALA A 152 1.05 -11.44 9.96
N LEU A 153 0.33 -11.36 11.06
CA LEU A 153 0.80 -11.76 12.41
C LEU A 153 1.19 -13.24 12.45
N LYS A 154 0.31 -14.12 11.92
CA LYS A 154 0.58 -15.56 11.81
C LYS A 154 1.84 -15.85 10.98
N LYS A 155 2.02 -15.15 9.85
CA LYS A 155 3.21 -15.36 8.98
C LYS A 155 4.50 -15.03 9.71
N LEU A 156 4.53 -14.00 10.55
CA LEU A 156 5.69 -13.64 11.35
C LEU A 156 5.74 -14.34 12.73
N ARG A 157 4.71 -15.12 13.09
CA ARG A 157 4.59 -15.79 14.39
C ARG A 157 4.76 -14.81 15.54
N VAL A 158 3.98 -13.74 15.53
CA VAL A 158 3.92 -12.73 16.60
C VAL A 158 2.48 -12.50 17.02
N LYS A 159 2.29 -12.08 18.28
CA LYS A 159 1.00 -11.62 18.78
C LYS A 159 0.74 -10.17 18.35
N PRO A 160 -0.53 -9.70 18.35
CA PRO A 160 -0.84 -8.31 18.01
C PRO A 160 -0.03 -7.29 18.81
N GLU A 161 0.03 -7.45 20.14
CA GLU A 161 0.76 -6.55 21.06
C GLU A 161 2.29 -6.56 20.88
N GLU A 162 2.82 -7.52 20.12
CA GLU A 162 4.23 -7.63 19.76
C GLU A 162 4.55 -6.99 18.40
N ALA A 163 3.54 -6.41 17.74
CA ALA A 163 3.68 -5.86 16.40
C ALA A 163 3.30 -4.38 16.35
N VAL A 164 3.99 -3.63 15.50
CA VAL A 164 3.63 -2.26 15.15
C VAL A 164 3.31 -2.17 13.65
N PHE A 165 2.24 -1.45 13.33
CA PHE A 165 1.86 -1.16 11.95
C PHE A 165 2.08 0.31 11.62
N VAL A 166 2.80 0.58 10.54
CA VAL A 166 3.15 1.91 10.05
C VAL A 166 2.42 2.15 8.73
N ALA A 167 1.56 3.17 8.69
CA ALA A 167 0.78 3.51 7.50
C ALA A 167 0.50 5.01 7.39
N ASP A 168 0.17 5.50 6.20
CA ASP A 168 -0.28 6.87 5.94
C ASP A 168 -1.81 7.01 6.02
N GLU A 169 -2.56 5.92 5.90
CA GLU A 169 -4.02 5.89 6.03
C GLU A 169 -4.45 5.49 7.45
N VAL A 170 -5.13 6.42 8.12
CA VAL A 170 -5.59 6.19 9.51
C VAL A 170 -6.83 5.31 9.53
N SER A 171 -7.83 5.66 8.70
CA SER A 171 -9.18 5.08 8.76
C SER A 171 -9.25 3.63 8.29
N GLU A 172 -8.50 3.26 7.26
CA GLU A 172 -8.51 1.87 6.74
C GLU A 172 -7.44 1.00 7.38
N ASP A 173 -6.34 1.61 7.83
CA ASP A 173 -5.16 0.89 8.23
C ASP A 173 -4.97 0.83 9.74
N LEU A 174 -4.84 1.99 10.39
CA LEU A 174 -4.39 2.06 11.77
C LEU A 174 -5.50 1.76 12.78
N VAL A 175 -6.73 2.19 12.52
CA VAL A 175 -7.88 1.91 13.42
C VAL A 175 -8.09 0.41 13.56
N ALA A 176 -8.11 -0.32 12.45
CA ALA A 176 -8.29 -1.76 12.49
C ALA A 176 -7.11 -2.48 13.16
N ALA A 177 -5.88 -2.06 12.88
CA ALA A 177 -4.69 -2.61 13.55
C ALA A 177 -4.73 -2.40 15.07
N SER A 178 -5.09 -1.18 15.50
CA SER A 178 -5.25 -0.82 16.91
C SER A 178 -6.36 -1.64 17.59
N GLY A 179 -7.50 -1.81 16.91
CA GLY A 179 -8.62 -2.63 17.41
C GLY A 179 -8.26 -4.12 17.63
N LEU A 180 -7.20 -4.59 16.97
CA LEU A 180 -6.65 -5.92 17.15
C LEU A 180 -5.55 -5.99 18.22
N GLY A 181 -5.16 -4.86 18.82
CA GLY A 181 -4.11 -4.75 19.83
C GLY A 181 -2.70 -4.49 19.28
N MET A 182 -2.55 -4.22 17.98
CA MET A 182 -1.26 -3.80 17.42
C MET A 182 -0.94 -2.36 17.83
N LYS A 183 0.34 -2.05 18.00
CA LYS A 183 0.82 -0.67 18.04
C LYS A 183 0.72 -0.01 16.67
N THR A 184 0.51 1.30 16.64
CA THR A 184 0.24 2.03 15.41
C THR A 184 1.08 3.29 15.29
N ILE A 185 1.68 3.49 14.12
CA ILE A 185 2.44 4.70 13.81
C ILE A 185 1.86 5.34 12.54
N TRP A 186 1.36 6.54 12.67
CA TRP A 186 0.88 7.30 11.53
C TRP A 186 2.00 8.05 10.83
N LEU A 187 2.26 7.71 9.57
CA LEU A 187 3.14 8.49 8.70
C LEU A 187 2.33 9.62 8.04
N LYS A 188 2.40 10.81 8.62
CA LYS A 188 1.73 12.01 8.09
C LYS A 188 2.44 12.53 6.85
N THR A 189 2.05 12.06 5.67
CA THR A 189 2.62 12.47 4.39
C THR A 189 2.15 13.86 3.97
N LYS A 190 2.93 14.52 3.10
CA LYS A 190 2.52 15.78 2.45
C LYS A 190 1.55 15.54 1.29
N GLU A 191 1.51 14.35 0.74
CA GLU A 191 0.58 14.01 -0.33
C GLU A 191 -0.84 13.88 0.21
N LYS A 192 -1.81 14.44 -0.54
CA LYS A 192 -3.22 14.31 -0.18
C LYS A 192 -3.61 12.84 -0.31
N SER A 193 -3.88 12.19 0.81
CA SER A 193 -4.50 10.88 0.84
C SER A 193 -5.86 10.93 0.13
N TRP A 194 -6.22 9.83 -0.52
CA TRP A 194 -7.54 9.68 -1.19
C TRP A 194 -8.68 9.70 -0.18
N TRP A 195 -8.37 9.50 1.10
CA TRP A 195 -9.28 9.38 2.22
C TRP A 195 -9.12 10.52 3.23
N LYS A 196 -8.56 11.66 2.80
CA LYS A 196 -8.25 12.77 3.73
C LYS A 196 -9.41 13.14 4.64
N GLU A 197 -10.61 13.37 4.10
CA GLU A 197 -11.77 13.75 4.89
C GLU A 197 -12.17 12.66 5.91
N ARG A 198 -12.02 11.40 5.52
CA ARG A 198 -12.30 10.26 6.39
C ARG A 198 -11.26 10.15 7.49
N ASN A 199 -9.98 10.33 7.18
CA ASN A 199 -8.91 10.37 8.18
C ASN A 199 -9.12 11.52 9.17
N ASP A 200 -9.45 12.72 8.69
CA ASP A 200 -9.67 13.89 9.53
C ASP A 200 -10.86 13.68 10.52
N LYS A 201 -11.91 12.97 10.08
CA LYS A 201 -13.03 12.60 10.97
C LYS A 201 -12.61 11.57 12.01
N VAL A 202 -11.87 10.55 11.61
CA VAL A 202 -11.43 9.46 12.48
C VAL A 202 -10.44 9.96 13.53
N LEU A 203 -9.52 10.87 13.19
CA LEU A 203 -8.55 11.47 14.12
C LEU A 203 -9.17 12.29 15.26
N LYS A 204 -10.48 12.60 15.18
CA LYS A 204 -11.21 13.23 16.30
C LYS A 204 -11.51 12.24 17.44
N ILE A 205 -11.57 10.95 17.15
CA ILE A 205 -11.97 9.89 18.08
C ILE A 205 -10.91 8.79 18.25
N TYR A 206 -9.86 8.78 17.43
CA TYR A 206 -8.78 7.83 17.46
C TYR A 206 -7.43 8.53 17.41
N GLN A 207 -6.51 8.10 18.27
CA GLN A 207 -5.13 8.59 18.28
C GLN A 207 -4.17 7.42 18.05
N PRO A 208 -3.28 7.48 17.05
CA PRO A 208 -2.21 6.49 16.88
C PRO A 208 -1.21 6.59 18.03
N ASP A 209 -0.51 5.48 18.34
CA ASP A 209 0.50 5.47 19.42
C ASP A 209 1.67 6.45 19.12
N ALA A 210 1.94 6.73 17.86
CA ALA A 210 2.89 7.76 17.45
C ALA A 210 2.55 8.36 16.09
N VAL A 211 3.05 9.59 15.85
CA VAL A 211 2.95 10.30 14.57
C VAL A 211 4.35 10.66 14.10
N ILE A 212 4.67 10.34 12.85
CA ILE A 212 5.94 10.68 12.20
C ILE A 212 5.70 11.41 10.89
N LYS A 213 6.67 12.20 10.45
CA LYS A 213 6.67 12.86 9.14
C LYS A 213 7.62 12.18 8.14
N ASN A 214 8.49 11.31 8.64
CA ASN A 214 9.48 10.60 7.85
C ASN A 214 9.76 9.24 8.47
N LEU A 215 9.90 8.20 7.65
CA LEU A 215 10.23 6.85 8.13
C LEU A 215 11.55 6.76 8.90
N LYS A 216 12.48 7.71 8.72
CA LYS A 216 13.73 7.76 9.50
C LYS A 216 13.50 7.93 11.01
N GLU A 217 12.34 8.46 11.41
CA GLU A 217 11.97 8.70 12.81
C GLU A 217 11.53 7.42 13.55
N ILE A 218 11.32 6.31 12.82
CA ILE A 218 10.75 5.08 13.37
C ILE A 218 11.62 4.46 14.48
N ILE A 219 12.94 4.33 14.27
CA ILE A 219 13.82 3.56 15.18
C ILE A 219 13.76 4.07 16.61
N PRO A 220 13.92 5.38 16.91
CA PRO A 220 13.80 5.86 18.28
C PRO A 220 12.38 5.72 18.86
N ILE A 221 11.35 5.69 18.03
CA ILE A 221 9.95 5.58 18.46
C ILE A 221 9.63 4.15 18.88
N ILE A 222 9.93 3.16 18.05
CA ILE A 222 9.60 1.75 18.36
C ILE A 222 10.33 1.22 19.59
N LYS A 223 11.45 1.82 19.98
CA LYS A 223 12.15 1.48 21.23
C LYS A 223 11.44 2.00 22.48
N LYS A 224 10.48 2.92 22.34
CA LYS A 224 9.71 3.53 23.42
C LYS A 224 8.29 2.94 23.53
N LEU A 225 7.82 2.23 22.51
CA LEU A 225 6.54 1.54 22.46
C LEU A 225 6.63 0.13 23.03
#